data_3466b5981b96806df2c3c0ea045b8132
#
_entry.id   3466b5981b96806df2c3c0ea045b8132
#
_cell.length_a   1.000
_cell.length_b   1.000
_cell.length_c   1.000
_cell.angle_alpha   90.00
_cell.angle_beta   90.00
_cell.angle_gamma   90.00
#
_symmetry.space_group_name_H-M   'P 1'
#
loop_
_entity.id
_entity.type
_entity.pdbx_description
1 polymer ?
#
loop_
_entity_poly.entity_id
_entity_poly.type
_entity_poly.pdbx_seq_one_letter_code
_entity_poly.pdbx_strand_id
1 'polypeptide(L)'
;MPYHYLDDVATADIAFEAYGRSKEELFIAASDALMNVMVEDLGTITERLWREVSAEAETFEMLLFQFLQEFIYYKDAEQLLLRAARMRFKEQKGLPVPRSGTHSAGQAGWMVTARAYGEMLDPKKHPLNVDVKAVTMHQFKVSEINGEWKARVVLDI
;
A
#
# COMPACT_ATOMS: atom_id res chain seq x y z
N MET A 1 7.93 -10.54 12.53
CA MET A 1 6.90 -9.66 11.97
C MET A 1 7.45 -9.02 10.70
N PRO A 2 6.70 -9.03 9.55
CA PRO A 2 7.16 -8.43 8.30
C PRO A 2 7.13 -6.90 8.33
N TYR A 3 6.71 -6.30 9.40
CA TYR A 3 6.76 -4.85 9.61
C TYR A 3 6.88 -4.53 11.08
N HIS A 4 7.35 -3.33 11.38
CA HIS A 4 7.36 -2.81 12.74
C HIS A 4 7.16 -1.29 12.71
N TYR A 5 6.63 -0.76 13.81
CA TYR A 5 6.38 0.67 13.94
C TYR A 5 7.59 1.38 14.53
N LEU A 6 7.78 2.63 14.12
CA LEU A 6 8.92 3.44 14.56
C LEU A 6 8.48 4.44 15.61
N ASP A 7 9.32 4.65 16.61
CA ASP A 7 8.97 5.53 17.74
C ASP A 7 9.41 6.98 17.57
N ASP A 8 10.38 7.23 16.68
CA ASP A 8 11.00 8.55 16.54
C ASP A 8 10.34 9.41 15.47
N VAL A 9 9.02 9.60 15.59
CA VAL A 9 8.26 10.39 14.63
C VAL A 9 7.50 11.49 15.35
N ALA A 10 7.09 12.51 14.61
CA ALA A 10 6.26 13.58 15.16
C ALA A 10 4.98 13.00 15.77
N THR A 11 4.48 13.65 16.84
CA THR A 11 3.35 13.14 17.62
C THR A 11 2.05 12.95 16.84
N ALA A 12 1.92 13.61 15.68
CA ALA A 12 0.72 13.49 14.83
C ALA A 12 0.86 12.45 13.72
N ASP A 13 1.97 11.69 13.70
CA ASP A 13 2.25 10.73 12.64
C ASP A 13 2.53 9.35 13.22
N ILE A 14 2.30 8.35 12.38
CA ILE A 14 2.72 6.98 12.67
C ILE A 14 3.63 6.54 11.53
N ALA A 15 4.76 5.97 11.86
CA ALA A 15 5.68 5.46 10.88
C ALA A 15 5.92 3.97 11.07
N PHE A 16 6.17 3.27 9.97
CA PHE A 16 6.53 1.86 10.02
C PHE A 16 7.58 1.52 8.98
N GLU A 17 8.23 0.39 9.18
CA GLU A 17 9.06 -0.25 8.18
C GLU A 17 8.46 -1.61 7.86
N ALA A 18 8.38 -1.92 6.57
CA ALA A 18 7.88 -3.21 6.09
C ALA A 18 8.98 -3.93 5.33
N TYR A 19 8.95 -5.24 5.34
CA TYR A 19 9.98 -6.08 4.75
C TYR A 19 9.37 -7.18 3.91
N GLY A 20 10.12 -7.65 2.91
CA GLY A 20 9.72 -8.79 2.11
C GLY A 20 10.89 -9.34 1.32
N ARG A 21 10.81 -10.61 0.96
CA ARG A 21 11.79 -11.26 0.11
C ARG A 21 11.41 -11.18 -1.36
N SER A 22 10.26 -10.59 -1.65
CA SER A 22 9.79 -10.33 -2.99
C SER A 22 9.00 -9.03 -2.98
N LYS A 23 8.76 -8.50 -4.17
CA LYS A 23 7.90 -7.32 -4.33
C LYS A 23 6.52 -7.57 -3.75
N GLU A 24 5.96 -8.74 -4.01
CA GLU A 24 4.64 -9.11 -3.49
C GLU A 24 4.62 -9.13 -1.97
N GLU A 25 5.61 -9.78 -1.33
CA GLU A 25 5.69 -9.82 0.12
C GLU A 25 5.80 -8.43 0.73
N LEU A 26 6.60 -7.55 0.11
CA LEU A 26 6.74 -6.18 0.58
C LEU A 26 5.41 -5.44 0.54
N PHE A 27 4.69 -5.54 -0.58
CA PHE A 27 3.42 -4.82 -0.74
C PHE A 27 2.35 -5.36 0.21
N ILE A 28 2.31 -6.68 0.41
CA ILE A 28 1.40 -7.27 1.39
C ILE A 28 1.74 -6.78 2.80
N ALA A 29 3.02 -6.82 3.18
CA ALA A 29 3.44 -6.37 4.50
C ALA A 29 3.12 -4.89 4.73
N ALA A 30 3.38 -4.04 3.75
CA ALA A 30 3.12 -2.61 3.87
C ALA A 30 1.63 -2.31 3.98
N SER A 31 0.80 -2.96 3.16
CA SER A 31 -0.65 -2.74 3.23
C SER A 31 -1.24 -3.30 4.53
N ASP A 32 -0.72 -4.40 5.03
CA ASP A 32 -1.14 -4.93 6.34
C ASP A 32 -0.72 -4.00 7.47
N ALA A 33 0.48 -3.42 7.40
CA ALA A 33 0.93 -2.46 8.40
C ALA A 33 0.02 -1.23 8.43
N LEU A 34 -0.34 -0.71 7.26
CA LEU A 34 -1.27 0.40 7.13
C LEU A 34 -2.63 0.04 7.76
N MET A 35 -3.17 -1.11 7.41
CA MET A 35 -4.47 -1.54 7.91
C MET A 35 -4.44 -1.80 9.41
N ASN A 36 -3.32 -2.31 9.93
CA ASN A 36 -3.17 -2.61 11.36
C ASN A 36 -3.13 -1.36 12.24
N VAL A 37 -2.80 -0.20 11.67
CA VAL A 37 -2.94 1.07 12.38
C VAL A 37 -4.41 1.39 12.64
N MET A 38 -5.27 1.07 11.68
CA MET A 38 -6.70 1.38 11.76
C MET A 38 -7.49 0.30 12.47
N VAL A 39 -7.11 -0.95 12.32
CA VAL A 39 -7.78 -2.11 12.92
C VAL A 39 -6.75 -2.87 13.74
N GLU A 40 -6.96 -2.94 15.04
CA GLU A 40 -6.00 -3.54 15.96
C GLU A 40 -5.74 -5.02 15.67
N ASP A 41 -6.78 -5.77 15.34
CA ASP A 41 -6.68 -7.19 15.02
C ASP A 41 -7.09 -7.44 13.57
N LEU A 42 -6.11 -7.65 12.70
CA LEU A 42 -6.35 -7.91 11.28
C LEU A 42 -7.15 -9.19 11.04
N GLY A 43 -7.07 -10.15 11.96
CA GLY A 43 -7.82 -11.40 11.86
C GLY A 43 -9.33 -11.21 11.91
N THR A 44 -9.79 -10.06 12.37
CA THR A 44 -11.24 -9.75 12.39
C THR A 44 -11.77 -9.35 11.02
N ILE A 45 -10.88 -9.05 10.07
CA ILE A 45 -11.28 -8.74 8.69
C ILE A 45 -11.46 -10.07 7.96
N THR A 46 -12.73 -10.41 7.67
CA THR A 46 -13.03 -11.68 7.02
C THR A 46 -13.29 -11.51 5.53
N GLU A 47 -13.18 -12.60 4.80
CA GLU A 47 -13.35 -12.63 3.35
C GLU A 47 -14.84 -12.62 2.99
N ARG A 48 -15.43 -11.43 2.94
CA ARG A 48 -16.82 -11.24 2.55
C ARG A 48 -16.96 -10.80 1.11
N LEU A 49 -15.99 -10.04 0.63
CA LEU A 49 -15.98 -9.53 -0.73
C LEU A 49 -14.55 -9.41 -1.22
N TRP A 50 -14.40 -9.29 -2.52
CA TRP A 50 -13.12 -9.10 -3.18
C TRP A 50 -13.14 -7.82 -4.00
N ARG A 51 -12.00 -7.16 -4.06
CA ARG A 51 -11.79 -5.98 -4.90
C ARG A 51 -10.47 -6.13 -5.63
N GLU A 52 -10.44 -5.58 -6.83
CA GLU A 52 -9.20 -5.42 -7.56
C GLU A 52 -8.63 -4.05 -7.20
N VAL A 53 -7.42 -4.03 -6.68
CA VAL A 53 -6.73 -2.81 -6.30
C VAL A 53 -5.57 -2.63 -7.27
N SER A 54 -5.58 -1.54 -8.02
CA SER A 54 -4.56 -1.26 -9.03
C SER A 54 -3.90 0.08 -8.78
N ALA A 55 -2.63 0.17 -9.16
CA ALA A 55 -1.87 1.42 -9.09
C ALA A 55 -0.84 1.45 -10.21
N GLU A 56 -0.49 2.66 -10.62
CA GLU A 56 0.54 2.92 -11.62
C GLU A 56 1.45 4.04 -11.13
N ALA A 57 2.73 3.94 -11.44
CA ALA A 57 3.70 4.97 -11.11
C ALA A 57 4.94 4.86 -11.99
N GLU A 58 5.71 5.94 -12.07
CA GLU A 58 6.93 5.94 -12.88
C GLU A 58 8.04 5.10 -12.27
N THR A 59 8.09 5.03 -10.94
CA THR A 59 9.11 4.25 -10.22
C THR A 59 8.44 3.21 -9.33
N PHE A 60 9.20 2.18 -8.99
CA PHE A 60 8.70 1.15 -8.08
C PHE A 60 8.39 1.72 -6.69
N GLU A 61 9.21 2.67 -6.23
CA GLU A 61 8.97 3.34 -4.95
C GLU A 61 7.63 4.07 -4.94
N MET A 62 7.35 4.84 -5.99
CA MET A 62 6.07 5.55 -6.10
C MET A 62 4.90 4.60 -6.34
N LEU A 63 5.17 3.44 -6.91
CA LEU A 63 4.13 2.42 -7.07
C LEU A 63 3.59 1.98 -5.71
N LEU A 64 4.46 1.73 -4.75
CA LEU A 64 4.04 1.38 -3.40
C LEU A 64 3.23 2.52 -2.76
N PHE A 65 3.69 3.75 -2.95
CA PHE A 65 2.97 4.92 -2.44
C PHE A 65 1.54 4.96 -2.97
N GLN A 66 1.36 4.84 -4.29
CA GLN A 66 0.04 4.85 -4.91
C GLN A 66 -0.81 3.66 -4.50
N PHE A 67 -0.18 2.50 -4.37
CA PHE A 67 -0.88 1.28 -3.94
C PHE A 67 -1.48 1.45 -2.53
N LEU A 68 -0.69 1.98 -1.60
CA LEU A 68 -1.16 2.22 -0.24
C LEU A 68 -2.28 3.26 -0.18
N GLN A 69 -2.18 4.31 -1.01
CA GLN A 69 -3.24 5.31 -1.11
C GLN A 69 -4.57 4.71 -1.54
N GLU A 70 -4.56 3.67 -2.36
CA GLU A 70 -5.78 2.99 -2.79
C GLU A 70 -6.51 2.30 -1.63
N PHE A 71 -5.77 1.76 -0.67
CA PHE A 71 -6.37 1.17 0.53
C PHE A 71 -7.09 2.23 1.37
N ILE A 72 -6.49 3.41 1.47
CA ILE A 72 -7.11 4.55 2.18
C ILE A 72 -8.35 5.01 1.41
N TYR A 73 -8.25 5.07 0.07
CA TYR A 73 -9.38 5.47 -0.77
C TYR A 73 -10.60 4.55 -0.56
N TYR A 74 -10.40 3.24 -0.59
CA TYR A 74 -11.51 2.31 -0.39
C TYR A 74 -12.11 2.41 1.01
N LYS A 75 -11.26 2.64 2.01
CA LYS A 75 -11.74 2.85 3.38
C LYS A 75 -12.59 4.11 3.46
N ASP A 76 -12.13 5.22 2.87
CA ASP A 76 -12.84 6.49 2.95
C ASP A 76 -14.08 6.53 2.07
N ALA A 77 -14.00 6.03 0.85
CA ALA A 77 -15.09 6.12 -0.12
C ALA A 77 -16.16 5.05 0.08
N GLU A 78 -15.76 3.84 0.45
CA GLU A 78 -16.67 2.69 0.54
C GLU A 78 -16.69 2.04 1.91
N GLN A 79 -15.93 2.55 2.86
CA GLN A 79 -15.78 2.00 4.21
C GLN A 79 -15.33 0.53 4.19
N LEU A 80 -14.47 0.19 3.23
CA LEU A 80 -13.95 -1.16 3.09
C LEU A 80 -12.61 -1.32 3.80
N LEU A 81 -12.50 -2.38 4.57
CA LEU A 81 -11.24 -2.83 5.16
C LEU A 81 -10.74 -3.98 4.31
N LEU A 82 -9.60 -3.77 3.65
CA LEU A 82 -9.07 -4.71 2.67
C LEU A 82 -7.70 -5.25 3.06
N ARG A 83 -7.48 -6.52 2.73
CA ARG A 83 -6.17 -7.15 2.85
C ARG A 83 -5.76 -7.71 1.50
N ALA A 84 -4.54 -7.41 1.08
CA ALA A 84 -4.03 -7.90 -0.19
C ALA A 84 -3.70 -9.39 -0.10
N ALA A 85 -4.08 -10.14 -1.12
CA ALA A 85 -3.85 -11.58 -1.17
C ALA A 85 -2.90 -11.98 -2.30
N ARG A 86 -3.14 -11.49 -3.51
CA ARG A 86 -2.32 -11.80 -4.68
C ARG A 86 -2.14 -10.56 -5.51
N MET A 87 -1.01 -10.45 -6.20
CA MET A 87 -0.79 -9.33 -7.07
C MET A 87 0.14 -9.67 -8.23
N ARG A 88 0.04 -8.87 -9.28
CA ARG A 88 0.93 -8.93 -10.43
C ARG A 88 1.58 -7.59 -10.60
N PHE A 89 2.86 -7.62 -10.88
CA PHE A 89 3.62 -6.43 -11.22
C PHE A 89 3.96 -6.46 -12.70
N LYS A 90 3.87 -5.30 -13.32
CA LYS A 90 4.27 -5.14 -14.70
C LYS A 90 5.17 -3.93 -14.81
N GLU A 91 6.37 -4.16 -15.31
CA GLU A 91 7.30 -3.08 -15.61
C GLU A 91 7.21 -2.77 -17.10
N GLN A 92 6.95 -1.52 -17.43
CA GLN A 92 6.93 -1.06 -18.80
C GLN A 92 8.19 -0.25 -19.07
N LYS A 93 9.05 -0.76 -19.97
CA LYS A 93 10.25 -0.05 -20.37
C LYS A 93 9.89 1.10 -21.26
N GLY A 94 10.64 2.18 -21.15
CA GLY A 94 10.41 3.38 -21.94
C GLY A 94 10.53 3.09 -23.43
N LEU A 95 9.47 3.41 -24.17
CA LEU A 95 9.48 3.45 -25.62
C LEU A 95 9.55 4.93 -26.04
N PRO A 96 9.93 5.22 -27.31
CA PRO A 96 9.92 6.59 -27.78
C PRO A 96 8.56 7.23 -27.52
N VAL A 97 8.58 8.38 -26.85
CA VAL A 97 7.35 9.08 -26.48
C VAL A 97 6.67 9.61 -27.74
N PRO A 98 5.38 9.31 -27.95
CA PRO A 98 4.64 9.93 -29.05
C PRO A 98 4.62 11.46 -28.90
N ARG A 99 4.68 12.18 -29.99
CA ARG A 99 4.72 13.64 -30.00
C ARG A 99 3.51 14.31 -29.34
N SER A 100 2.47 13.59 -29.10
CA SER A 100 1.22 14.12 -28.53
C SER A 100 1.30 14.41 -27.04
N GLY A 101 2.38 14.05 -26.35
CA GLY A 101 2.53 14.35 -24.92
C GLY A 101 1.50 13.68 -24.01
N THR A 102 0.74 12.73 -24.51
CA THR A 102 -0.22 12.01 -23.69
C THR A 102 0.50 10.97 -22.84
N HIS A 103 -0.01 10.75 -21.63
CA HIS A 103 0.46 9.68 -20.75
C HIS A 103 0.03 8.32 -21.32
N SER A 104 0.44 8.03 -22.51
CA SER A 104 0.05 6.80 -23.16
C SER A 104 1.16 5.77 -23.10
N ALA A 105 0.81 4.57 -23.47
CA ALA A 105 1.73 3.46 -23.67
C ALA A 105 3.02 3.93 -24.32
N GLY A 106 4.15 3.76 -23.66
CA GLY A 106 5.44 4.17 -24.17
C GLY A 106 6.34 4.82 -23.15
N GLN A 107 5.80 5.27 -22.03
CA GLN A 107 6.64 5.78 -20.93
C GLN A 107 7.06 4.63 -20.02
N ALA A 108 8.30 4.73 -19.49
CA ALA A 108 8.77 3.80 -18.48
C ALA A 108 7.88 3.92 -17.25
N GLY A 109 7.57 2.81 -16.63
CA GLY A 109 6.75 2.83 -15.45
C GLY A 109 6.45 1.44 -14.92
N TRP A 110 5.69 1.44 -13.84
CA TRP A 110 5.28 0.25 -13.16
C TRP A 110 3.77 0.23 -12.99
N MET A 111 3.23 -0.97 -13.00
CA MET A 111 1.82 -1.20 -12.68
C MET A 111 1.73 -2.37 -11.72
N VAL A 112 0.83 -2.28 -10.76
CA VAL A 112 0.45 -3.40 -9.91
C VAL A 112 -1.05 -3.59 -10.00
N THR A 113 -1.47 -4.85 -10.08
CA THR A 113 -2.86 -5.23 -9.97
C THR A 113 -2.94 -6.28 -8.87
N ALA A 114 -3.69 -5.97 -7.83
CA ALA A 114 -3.81 -6.83 -6.68
C ALA A 114 -5.25 -7.29 -6.50
N ARG A 115 -5.42 -8.52 -6.01
CA ARG A 115 -6.70 -8.96 -5.50
C ARG A 115 -6.67 -8.82 -3.99
N ALA A 116 -7.64 -8.11 -3.46
CA ALA A 116 -7.77 -7.88 -2.04
C ALA A 116 -9.13 -8.37 -1.56
N TYR A 117 -9.16 -8.90 -0.36
CA TYR A 117 -10.41 -9.35 0.26
C TYR A 117 -10.67 -8.54 1.52
N GLY A 118 -11.92 -8.50 1.91
CA GLY A 118 -12.31 -7.83 3.13
C GLY A 118 -13.80 -7.67 3.28
N GLU A 119 -14.18 -6.65 4.01
CA GLU A 119 -15.57 -6.38 4.33
C GLU A 119 -15.75 -4.94 4.74
N MET A 120 -16.99 -4.52 4.84
CA MET A 120 -17.30 -3.19 5.32
C MET A 120 -16.90 -3.05 6.78
N LEU A 121 -16.37 -1.89 7.12
CA LEU A 121 -15.99 -1.54 8.48
C LEU A 121 -17.23 -1.64 9.38
N ASP A 122 -17.09 -2.38 10.47
CA ASP A 122 -18.14 -2.55 11.48
C ASP A 122 -17.51 -2.35 12.86
N PRO A 123 -17.80 -1.23 13.54
CA PRO A 123 -17.22 -0.96 14.86
C PRO A 123 -17.52 -2.03 15.91
N LYS A 124 -18.59 -2.80 15.72
CA LYS A 124 -18.93 -3.88 16.64
C LYS A 124 -18.10 -5.13 16.43
N LYS A 125 -17.56 -5.31 15.23
CA LYS A 125 -16.77 -6.47 14.87
C LYS A 125 -15.28 -6.18 14.88
N HIS A 126 -14.89 -5.01 14.35
CA HIS A 126 -13.49 -4.65 14.17
C HIS A 126 -13.03 -3.77 15.31
N PRO A 127 -11.99 -4.18 16.05
CA PRO A 127 -11.43 -3.32 17.10
C PRO A 127 -10.67 -2.16 16.44
N LEU A 128 -11.35 -1.03 16.32
CA LEU A 128 -10.80 0.15 15.65
C LEU A 128 -9.81 0.87 16.56
N ASN A 129 -8.76 1.37 15.94
CA ASN A 129 -7.72 2.11 16.62
C ASN A 129 -7.69 3.55 16.10
N VAL A 130 -6.78 3.89 15.21
CA VAL A 130 -6.60 5.26 14.71
C VAL A 130 -6.95 5.31 13.23
N ASP A 131 -7.65 6.36 12.81
CA ASP A 131 -7.93 6.55 11.40
C ASP A 131 -6.70 7.11 10.69
N VAL A 132 -6.42 6.59 9.50
CA VAL A 132 -5.32 7.08 8.66
C VAL A 132 -5.90 7.96 7.56
N LYS A 133 -5.41 9.19 7.47
CA LYS A 133 -5.87 10.16 6.48
C LYS A 133 -5.13 10.05 5.16
N ALA A 134 -3.83 9.81 5.21
CA ALA A 134 -3.00 9.76 4.00
C ALA A 134 -1.66 9.10 4.25
N VAL A 135 -1.06 8.58 3.18
CA VAL A 135 0.37 8.25 3.16
C VAL A 135 1.10 9.54 2.84
N THR A 136 2.16 9.84 3.57
CA THR A 136 2.95 11.05 3.30
C THR A 136 4.21 10.72 2.51
N MET A 137 4.75 11.72 1.82
CA MET A 137 6.04 11.58 1.14
C MET A 137 7.22 11.75 2.09
N HIS A 138 6.97 12.17 3.33
CA HIS A 138 8.02 12.40 4.30
C HIS A 138 8.74 11.09 4.60
N GLN A 139 10.04 11.05 4.31
CA GLN A 139 10.91 9.89 4.52
C GLN A 139 10.39 8.59 3.85
N PHE A 140 9.51 8.71 2.86
CA PHE A 140 9.04 7.55 2.11
C PHE A 140 10.19 6.99 1.29
N LYS A 141 10.48 5.71 1.47
CA LYS A 141 11.62 5.09 0.79
C LYS A 141 11.39 3.59 0.62
N VAL A 142 11.76 3.12 -0.56
CA VAL A 142 11.79 1.68 -0.87
C VAL A 142 13.21 1.33 -1.31
N SER A 143 13.77 0.28 -0.77
CA SER A 143 15.11 -0.19 -1.14
C SER A 143 15.15 -1.70 -1.21
N GLU A 144 16.09 -2.21 -2.00
CA GLU A 144 16.37 -3.64 -2.09
C GLU A 144 17.87 -3.86 -1.86
N ILE A 145 18.21 -4.78 -0.99
CA ILE A 145 19.60 -5.17 -0.72
C ILE A 145 19.63 -6.69 -0.63
N ASN A 146 20.38 -7.33 -1.55
CA ASN A 146 20.54 -8.79 -1.57
C ASN A 146 19.23 -9.56 -1.58
N GLY A 147 18.27 -9.09 -2.36
CA GLY A 147 16.96 -9.73 -2.47
C GLY A 147 16.00 -9.44 -1.34
N GLU A 148 16.40 -8.64 -0.35
CA GLU A 148 15.52 -8.20 0.69
C GLU A 148 14.98 -6.80 0.40
N TRP A 149 13.67 -6.68 0.36
CA TRP A 149 12.97 -5.44 0.13
C TRP A 149 12.59 -4.80 1.46
N LYS A 150 12.74 -3.50 1.53
CA LYS A 150 12.37 -2.72 2.71
C LYS A 150 11.68 -1.45 2.28
N ALA A 151 10.61 -1.09 2.98
CA ALA A 151 9.93 0.18 2.78
C ALA A 151 9.80 0.91 4.11
N ARG A 152 10.01 2.22 4.06
CA ARG A 152 9.75 3.11 5.19
C ARG A 152 8.58 4.02 4.82
N VAL A 153 7.58 4.07 5.69
CA VAL A 153 6.33 4.78 5.42
C VAL A 153 5.94 5.60 6.63
N VAL A 154 5.54 6.84 6.39
CA VAL A 154 5.01 7.73 7.42
C VAL A 154 3.56 8.05 7.05
N LEU A 155 2.67 7.84 8.00
CA LEU A 155 1.23 8.02 7.82
C LEU A 155 0.75 9.26 8.57
N ASP A 156 -0.14 10.02 7.92
CA ASP A 156 -0.84 11.14 8.54
C ASP A 156 -2.11 10.59 9.21
N ILE A 157 -2.24 10.84 10.50
CA ILE A 157 -3.37 10.37 11.29
C ILE A 157 -4.20 11.51 11.89
#